data_04cd14ecdcf64f56e1ef7f4b54d3334b
#
_entry.id   04cd14ecdcf64f56e1ef7f4b54d3334b
#
_cell.length_a   1.000
_cell.length_b   1.000
_cell.length_c   1.000
_cell.angle_alpha   90.00
_cell.angle_beta   90.00
_cell.angle_gamma   90.00
#
_symmetry.space_group_name_H-M   'P 1'
#
loop_
_entity.id
_entity.type
_entity.pdbx_description
1 polymer ?
#
loop_
_entity_poly.entity_id
_entity_poly.type
_entity_poly.pdbx_seq_one_letter_code
_entity_poly.pdbx_strand_id
1 'polypeptide(L)'
;MQLYFAVPDTATTHEGVLVRSFLRQCAVSTDLARAVKFRGGGFFADGVPVLANRRIFPGQVLSFALPPEGDGVTPQPEIPVKVVYEDAFAVVLEKPPQLAVHPTLNYPGGTLANGYAAWAAAHGHSPVFRPVNRIDKDTSGLVLAAKNAYAAPLLAGGVAKLYYAIAQGALPPGEGVIDAPIGRRGDKIGRASCR
;
A
#
# COMPACT_ATOMS: atom_id res chain seq x y z
N MET A 1 8.75 6.62 -12.08
CA MET A 1 8.16 7.83 -11.43
C MET A 1 9.23 8.52 -10.63
N GLN A 2 9.34 9.85 -10.76
CA GLN A 2 10.22 10.68 -9.93
C GLN A 2 9.41 11.41 -8.88
N LEU A 3 9.92 11.46 -7.65
CA LEU A 3 9.32 12.18 -6.54
C LEU A 3 10.15 13.42 -6.22
N TYR A 4 9.47 14.50 -5.79
CA TYR A 4 10.04 15.80 -5.49
C TYR A 4 9.50 16.29 -4.15
N PHE A 5 10.39 16.80 -3.28
CA PHE A 5 10.06 17.30 -1.96
C PHE A 5 10.74 18.64 -1.73
N ALA A 6 9.95 19.70 -1.67
CA ALA A 6 10.46 21.01 -1.31
C ALA A 6 10.83 21.05 0.17
N VAL A 7 12.03 21.55 0.49
CA VAL A 7 12.47 21.74 1.88
C VAL A 7 11.82 23.03 2.39
N PRO A 8 10.90 22.96 3.37
CA PRO A 8 10.17 24.13 3.83
C PRO A 8 11.05 25.04 4.70
N ASP A 9 10.77 26.33 4.72
CA ASP A 9 11.50 27.31 5.51
C ASP A 9 11.42 27.05 7.01
N THR A 10 10.34 26.43 7.47
CA THR A 10 10.09 26.11 8.88
C THR A 10 10.77 24.82 9.35
N ALA A 11 11.26 23.98 8.44
CA ALA A 11 11.81 22.66 8.77
C ALA A 11 13.26 22.69 9.25
N THR A 12 13.91 23.85 9.20
CA THR A 12 15.35 23.93 9.40
C THR A 12 15.76 25.13 10.25
N THR A 13 16.62 24.85 11.19
CA THR A 13 17.52 25.88 11.73
C THR A 13 18.47 26.33 10.61
N HIS A 14 19.18 27.44 10.77
CA HIS A 14 20.21 27.91 9.83
C HIS A 14 21.26 26.83 9.45
N GLU A 15 21.30 25.74 10.21
CA GLU A 15 22.21 24.61 9.98
C GLU A 15 21.75 23.59 8.91
N GLY A 16 20.54 23.72 8.34
CA GLY A 16 19.96 22.77 7.40
C GLY A 16 19.57 21.42 8.02
N VAL A 17 18.90 20.57 7.27
CA VAL A 17 18.46 19.24 7.68
C VAL A 17 19.21 18.14 6.93
N LEU A 18 19.54 17.04 7.61
CA LEU A 18 20.15 15.89 6.93
C LEU A 18 19.13 15.25 5.97
N VAL A 19 19.57 14.89 4.76
CA VAL A 19 18.73 14.21 3.75
C VAL A 19 17.96 13.02 4.36
N ARG A 20 18.64 12.15 5.13
CA ARG A 20 18.00 11.00 5.80
C ARG A 20 16.89 11.39 6.78
N SER A 21 17.05 12.52 7.46
CA SER A 21 16.05 13.02 8.42
C SER A 21 14.87 13.64 7.69
N PHE A 22 15.13 14.40 6.64
CA PHE A 22 14.10 15.00 5.80
C PHE A 22 13.26 13.93 5.07
N LEU A 23 13.90 12.88 4.53
CA LEU A 23 13.17 11.74 3.94
C LEU A 23 12.17 11.10 4.91
N ARG A 24 12.53 10.98 6.21
CA ARG A 24 11.61 10.49 7.24
C ARG A 24 10.44 11.45 7.48
N GLN A 25 10.70 12.76 7.49
CA GLN A 25 9.64 13.78 7.60
C GLN A 25 8.68 13.70 6.41
N CYS A 26 9.19 13.38 5.22
CA CYS A 26 8.40 13.13 4.01
C CYS A 26 7.77 11.73 3.96
N ALA A 27 7.76 11.01 5.08
CA ALA A 27 7.22 9.64 5.19
C ALA A 27 7.85 8.60 4.23
N VAL A 28 9.08 8.86 3.78
CA VAL A 28 9.86 7.87 3.01
C VAL A 28 10.38 6.80 3.96
N SER A 29 9.96 5.55 3.76
CA SER A 29 10.39 4.44 4.60
C SER A 29 11.90 4.18 4.47
N THR A 30 12.50 3.62 5.53
CA THR A 30 13.93 3.27 5.53
C THR A 30 14.28 2.28 4.40
N ASP A 31 13.37 1.34 4.13
CA ASP A 31 13.58 0.33 3.07
C ASP A 31 13.50 0.97 1.67
N LEU A 32 12.56 1.90 1.46
CA LEU A 32 12.50 2.66 0.21
C LEU A 32 13.76 3.53 0.05
N ALA A 33 14.17 4.25 1.09
CA ALA A 33 15.38 5.07 1.03
C ALA A 33 16.64 4.24 0.72
N ARG A 34 16.73 3.02 1.28
CA ARG A 34 17.80 2.06 0.95
C ARG A 34 17.70 1.60 -0.50
N ALA A 35 16.51 1.25 -0.98
CA ALA A 35 16.29 0.83 -2.35
C ALA A 35 16.65 1.94 -3.35
N VAL A 36 16.26 3.19 -3.09
CA VAL A 36 16.64 4.36 -3.89
C VAL A 36 18.16 4.52 -3.96
N LYS A 37 18.85 4.43 -2.81
CA LYS A 37 20.31 4.56 -2.75
C LYS A 37 21.04 3.53 -3.62
N PHE A 38 20.58 2.27 -3.64
CA PHE A 38 21.32 1.18 -4.28
C PHE A 38 20.79 0.78 -5.65
N ARG A 39 19.53 1.07 -5.97
CA ARG A 39 18.84 0.64 -7.19
C ARG A 39 18.13 1.76 -7.95
N GLY A 40 17.93 2.93 -7.31
CA GLY A 40 17.17 4.05 -7.86
C GLY A 40 18.01 5.24 -8.33
N GLY A 41 19.34 5.10 -8.37
CA GLY A 41 20.24 6.19 -8.80
C GLY A 41 20.58 7.22 -7.73
N GLY A 42 20.05 7.06 -6.49
CA GLY A 42 20.37 7.94 -5.36
C GLY A 42 19.43 9.13 -5.21
N PHE A 43 19.89 10.14 -4.46
CA PHE A 43 19.14 11.35 -4.14
C PHE A 43 19.77 12.56 -4.81
N PHE A 44 18.96 13.56 -5.14
CA PHE A 44 19.39 14.80 -5.78
C PHE A 44 18.80 16.00 -5.05
N ALA A 45 19.63 17.01 -4.77
CA ALA A 45 19.18 18.31 -4.29
C ALA A 45 19.36 19.31 -5.45
N ASP A 46 18.28 19.95 -5.89
CA ASP A 46 18.27 20.86 -7.05
C ASP A 46 18.95 20.24 -8.29
N GLY A 47 18.76 18.95 -8.51
CA GLY A 47 19.38 18.20 -9.62
C GLY A 47 20.84 17.76 -9.38
N VAL A 48 21.46 18.14 -8.26
CA VAL A 48 22.84 17.76 -7.92
C VAL A 48 22.82 16.51 -7.03
N PRO A 49 23.59 15.46 -7.30
CA PRO A 49 23.66 14.26 -6.47
C PRO A 49 24.08 14.56 -5.03
N VAL A 50 23.34 14.00 -4.07
CA VAL A 50 23.61 14.17 -2.65
C VAL A 50 23.56 12.84 -1.90
N LEU A 51 24.40 12.72 -0.86
CA LEU A 51 24.39 11.56 0.02
C LEU A 51 23.37 11.76 1.17
N ALA A 52 22.86 10.66 1.72
CA ALA A 52 21.87 10.67 2.80
C ALA A 52 22.36 11.35 4.10
N ASN A 53 23.66 11.48 4.30
CA ASN A 53 24.29 12.17 5.43
C ASN A 53 24.67 13.64 5.14
N ARG A 54 24.34 14.16 3.96
CA ARG A 54 24.52 15.58 3.63
C ARG A 54 23.36 16.41 4.14
N ARG A 55 23.63 17.71 4.36
CA ARG A 55 22.61 18.68 4.72
C ARG A 55 22.02 19.31 3.48
N ILE A 56 20.74 19.55 3.52
CA ILE A 56 19.97 20.33 2.55
C ILE A 56 19.32 21.49 3.29
N PHE A 57 19.03 22.57 2.59
CA PHE A 57 18.63 23.85 3.16
C PHE A 57 17.25 24.27 2.68
N PRO A 58 16.56 25.17 3.38
CA PRO A 58 15.29 25.73 2.94
C PRO A 58 15.34 26.24 1.49
N GLY A 59 14.23 26.04 0.77
CA GLY A 59 14.10 26.40 -0.64
C GLY A 59 14.68 25.37 -1.62
N GLN A 60 15.52 24.44 -1.19
CA GLN A 60 16.00 23.36 -2.05
C GLN A 60 14.91 22.32 -2.30
N VAL A 61 15.01 21.63 -3.43
CA VAL A 61 14.13 20.51 -3.80
C VAL A 61 14.91 19.21 -3.78
N LEU A 62 14.59 18.33 -2.81
CA LEU A 62 15.09 16.96 -2.80
C LEU A 62 14.27 16.11 -3.74
N SER A 63 14.95 15.35 -4.62
CA SER A 63 14.28 14.45 -5.54
C SER A 63 14.97 13.09 -5.64
N PHE A 64 14.20 12.08 -6.05
CA PHE A 64 14.72 10.76 -6.39
C PHE A 64 13.74 10.00 -7.29
N ALA A 65 14.26 9.08 -8.10
CA ALA A 65 13.45 8.13 -8.83
C ALA A 65 13.07 6.94 -7.96
N LEU A 66 11.81 6.48 -8.08
CA LEU A 66 11.43 5.20 -7.49
C LEU A 66 12.24 4.08 -8.18
N PRO A 67 12.87 3.18 -7.41
CA PRO A 67 13.63 2.08 -8.00
C PRO A 67 12.72 1.15 -8.80
N PRO A 68 13.27 0.44 -9.79
CA PRO A 68 12.52 -0.59 -10.50
C PRO A 68 12.03 -1.64 -9.52
N GLU A 69 10.81 -2.10 -9.75
CA GLU A 69 10.14 -3.12 -8.95
C GLU A 69 10.30 -4.49 -9.59
N GLY A 70 10.15 -5.55 -8.79
CA GLY A 70 10.16 -6.92 -9.32
C GLY A 70 8.87 -7.25 -10.10
N ASP A 71 8.82 -8.48 -10.64
CA ASP A 71 7.75 -8.92 -11.53
C ASP A 71 6.40 -9.16 -10.83
N GLY A 72 6.37 -9.14 -9.50
CA GLY A 72 5.15 -9.40 -8.74
C GLY A 72 4.70 -10.86 -8.82
N VAL A 73 3.38 -11.06 -8.83
CA VAL A 73 2.75 -12.38 -9.02
C VAL A 73 2.54 -12.63 -10.52
N THR A 74 2.42 -13.91 -10.92
CA THR A 74 2.14 -14.29 -12.32
C THR A 74 0.85 -13.62 -12.80
N PRO A 75 0.89 -12.84 -13.90
CA PRO A 75 -0.30 -12.24 -14.48
C PRO A 75 -1.30 -13.29 -14.98
N GLN A 76 -2.58 -13.08 -14.68
CA GLN A 76 -3.68 -13.95 -15.13
C GLN A 76 -4.80 -13.08 -15.73
N PRO A 77 -4.80 -12.85 -17.04
CA PRO A 77 -5.76 -11.96 -17.71
C PRO A 77 -7.20 -12.49 -17.71
N GLU A 78 -7.39 -13.77 -17.47
CA GLU A 78 -8.71 -14.39 -17.31
C GLU A 78 -9.44 -13.97 -16.03
N ILE A 79 -8.73 -13.37 -15.06
CA ILE A 79 -9.32 -12.84 -13.84
C ILE A 79 -9.73 -11.39 -14.09
N PRO A 80 -11.04 -11.11 -14.16
CA PRO A 80 -11.49 -9.74 -14.42
C PRO A 80 -11.18 -8.82 -13.24
N VAL A 81 -10.67 -7.65 -13.56
CA VAL A 81 -10.41 -6.58 -12.60
C VAL A 81 -11.32 -5.40 -12.89
N LYS A 82 -12.16 -5.05 -11.91
CA LYS A 82 -13.00 -3.85 -11.99
C LYS A 82 -12.37 -2.73 -11.17
N VAL A 83 -11.84 -1.73 -11.85
CA VAL A 83 -11.28 -0.52 -11.23
C VAL A 83 -12.43 0.43 -10.93
N VAL A 84 -12.53 0.87 -9.67
CA VAL A 84 -13.53 1.83 -9.19
C VAL A 84 -12.94 3.24 -9.09
N TYR A 85 -11.66 3.31 -8.72
CA TYR A 85 -10.92 4.56 -8.63
C TYR A 85 -9.45 4.31 -8.95
N GLU A 86 -8.81 5.28 -9.56
CA GLU A 86 -7.38 5.25 -9.83
C GLU A 86 -6.79 6.66 -9.88
N ASP A 87 -5.59 6.82 -9.28
CA ASP A 87 -4.73 7.98 -9.45
C ASP A 87 -3.26 7.56 -9.62
N ALA A 88 -2.32 8.48 -9.45
CA ALA A 88 -0.88 8.20 -9.57
C ALA A 88 -0.34 7.29 -8.45
N PHE A 89 -1.03 7.20 -7.30
CA PHE A 89 -0.54 6.54 -6.09
C PHE A 89 -1.39 5.37 -5.62
N ALA A 90 -2.67 5.38 -5.95
CA ALA A 90 -3.67 4.44 -5.46
C ALA A 90 -4.53 3.87 -6.58
N VAL A 91 -5.03 2.66 -6.35
CA VAL A 91 -6.10 2.03 -7.13
C VAL A 91 -7.08 1.37 -6.17
N VAL A 92 -8.37 1.53 -6.44
CA VAL A 92 -9.44 0.84 -5.73
C VAL A 92 -10.10 -0.16 -6.67
N LEU A 93 -10.09 -1.41 -6.26
CA LEU A 93 -10.64 -2.53 -7.02
C LEU A 93 -11.91 -3.06 -6.35
N GLU A 94 -12.94 -3.33 -7.13
CA GLU A 94 -14.10 -4.08 -6.67
C GLU A 94 -13.79 -5.58 -6.79
N LYS A 95 -13.75 -6.27 -5.64
CA LYS A 95 -13.52 -7.71 -5.57
C LYS A 95 -14.86 -8.45 -5.50
N PRO A 96 -15.16 -9.37 -6.42
CA PRO A 96 -16.32 -10.24 -6.28
C PRO A 96 -16.15 -11.25 -5.14
N PRO A 97 -17.22 -11.92 -4.68
CA PRO A 97 -17.11 -13.07 -3.79
C PRO A 97 -16.38 -14.23 -4.48
N GLN A 98 -15.90 -15.19 -3.71
CA GLN A 98 -15.15 -16.37 -4.14
C GLN A 98 -13.76 -16.10 -4.75
N LEU A 99 -13.28 -14.86 -4.73
CA LEU A 99 -11.97 -14.47 -5.19
C LEU A 99 -11.08 -14.09 -3.98
N ALA A 100 -9.94 -14.75 -3.80
CA ALA A 100 -8.97 -14.37 -2.79
C ALA A 100 -8.23 -13.07 -3.21
N VAL A 101 -7.80 -12.25 -2.24
CA VAL A 101 -7.08 -10.99 -2.55
C VAL A 101 -5.65 -11.28 -3.00
N HIS A 102 -4.96 -12.23 -2.36
CA HIS A 102 -3.53 -12.49 -2.59
C HIS A 102 -3.24 -13.99 -2.58
N PRO A 103 -2.25 -14.47 -3.35
CA PRO A 103 -1.80 -15.84 -3.27
C PRO A 103 -1.36 -16.27 -1.87
N THR A 104 -1.57 -17.53 -1.55
CA THR A 104 -1.09 -18.20 -0.34
C THR A 104 -0.51 -19.55 -0.72
N LEU A 105 0.16 -20.22 0.22
CA LEU A 105 0.72 -21.56 -0.03
C LEU A 105 -0.34 -22.55 -0.58
N ASN A 106 -1.57 -22.46 -0.08
CA ASN A 106 -2.68 -23.32 -0.51
C ASN A 106 -3.48 -22.75 -1.69
N TYR A 107 -3.13 -21.55 -2.16
CA TYR A 107 -3.81 -20.81 -3.22
C TYR A 107 -2.78 -20.00 -4.02
N PRO A 108 -1.94 -20.66 -4.82
CA PRO A 108 -0.78 -20.03 -5.47
C PRO A 108 -1.17 -19.09 -6.62
N GLY A 109 -2.39 -19.16 -7.12
CA GLY A 109 -2.90 -18.33 -8.21
C GLY A 109 -4.41 -18.17 -8.12
N GLY A 110 -5.02 -17.61 -9.17
CA GLY A 110 -6.46 -17.38 -9.20
C GLY A 110 -6.92 -16.30 -8.22
N THR A 111 -6.13 -15.25 -8.00
CA THR A 111 -6.41 -14.21 -7.01
C THR A 111 -6.53 -12.82 -7.65
N LEU A 112 -7.12 -11.87 -6.92
CA LEU A 112 -7.20 -10.48 -7.36
C LEU A 112 -5.82 -9.92 -7.72
N ALA A 113 -4.76 -10.30 -6.98
CA ALA A 113 -3.39 -9.89 -7.28
C ALA A 113 -2.92 -10.35 -8.66
N ASN A 114 -3.29 -11.58 -9.08
CA ASN A 114 -2.94 -12.10 -10.40
C ASN A 114 -3.67 -11.34 -11.53
N GLY A 115 -4.96 -11.06 -11.34
CA GLY A 115 -5.72 -10.22 -12.27
C GLY A 115 -5.18 -8.79 -12.33
N TYR A 116 -4.86 -8.20 -11.17
CA TYR A 116 -4.25 -6.87 -11.12
C TYR A 116 -2.90 -6.83 -11.86
N ALA A 117 -2.05 -7.84 -11.72
CA ALA A 117 -0.77 -7.88 -12.42
C ALA A 117 -0.95 -7.88 -13.94
N ALA A 118 -1.94 -8.60 -14.47
CA ALA A 118 -2.28 -8.58 -15.89
C ALA A 118 -2.84 -7.22 -16.33
N TRP A 119 -3.77 -6.66 -15.55
CA TRP A 119 -4.33 -5.32 -15.81
C TRP A 119 -3.24 -4.24 -15.80
N ALA A 120 -2.37 -4.25 -14.78
CA ALA A 120 -1.29 -3.28 -14.64
C ALA A 120 -0.30 -3.34 -15.82
N ALA A 121 0.08 -4.54 -16.25
CA ALA A 121 0.95 -4.73 -17.40
C ALA A 121 0.32 -4.16 -18.70
N ALA A 122 -0.98 -4.38 -18.92
CA ALA A 122 -1.71 -3.86 -20.07
C ALA A 122 -1.82 -2.31 -20.08
N HIS A 123 -1.73 -1.66 -18.90
CA HIS A 123 -1.82 -0.21 -18.74
C HIS A 123 -0.47 0.47 -18.46
N GLY A 124 0.66 -0.25 -18.59
CA GLY A 124 1.99 0.31 -18.36
C GLY A 124 2.29 0.65 -16.90
N HIS A 125 1.61 0.02 -15.95
CA HIS A 125 1.82 0.17 -14.51
C HIS A 125 2.70 -0.95 -13.95
N SER A 126 3.21 -0.75 -12.72
CA SER A 126 3.91 -1.81 -11.99
C SER A 126 2.97 -2.98 -11.69
N PRO A 127 3.35 -4.23 -12.02
CA PRO A 127 2.54 -5.40 -11.72
C PRO A 127 2.53 -5.78 -10.23
N VAL A 128 3.34 -5.11 -9.41
CA VAL A 128 3.45 -5.42 -7.98
C VAL A 128 2.23 -4.93 -7.23
N PHE A 129 1.39 -5.86 -6.82
CA PHE A 129 0.17 -5.58 -6.07
C PHE A 129 0.45 -5.32 -4.59
N ARG A 130 0.10 -4.13 -4.09
CA ARG A 130 0.27 -3.71 -2.70
C ARG A 130 -1.06 -3.40 -2.05
N PRO A 131 -1.84 -4.43 -1.66
CA PRO A 131 -3.12 -4.18 -1.02
C PRO A 131 -2.91 -3.51 0.34
N VAL A 132 -3.63 -2.43 0.56
CA VAL A 132 -3.66 -1.68 1.82
C VAL A 132 -4.62 -2.34 2.81
N ASN A 133 -5.71 -2.91 2.30
CA ASN A 133 -6.64 -3.72 3.05
C ASN A 133 -6.85 -5.09 2.39
N ARG A 134 -7.35 -6.01 3.18
CA ARG A 134 -7.77 -7.33 2.70
C ARG A 134 -9.17 -7.61 3.19
N ILE A 135 -9.93 -8.30 2.36
CA ILE A 135 -11.24 -8.89 2.69
C ILE A 135 -11.19 -10.39 2.39
N ASP A 136 -12.02 -11.16 3.04
CA ASP A 136 -12.02 -12.61 2.90
C ASP A 136 -12.41 -13.04 1.48
N LYS A 137 -12.10 -14.30 1.13
CA LYS A 137 -12.36 -14.85 -0.20
C LYS A 137 -13.83 -14.68 -0.60
N ASP A 138 -14.74 -15.00 0.32
CA ASP A 138 -16.18 -15.02 0.05
C ASP A 138 -16.87 -13.65 0.32
N THR A 139 -16.12 -12.69 0.87
CA THR A 139 -16.57 -11.29 1.04
C THR A 139 -16.37 -10.54 -0.27
N SER A 140 -17.40 -9.89 -0.78
CA SER A 140 -17.32 -8.91 -1.86
C SER A 140 -17.05 -7.51 -1.31
N GLY A 141 -16.50 -6.60 -2.15
CA GLY A 141 -16.31 -5.22 -1.75
C GLY A 141 -14.98 -4.62 -2.24
N LEU A 142 -14.60 -3.50 -1.65
CA LEU A 142 -13.51 -2.69 -2.13
C LEU A 142 -12.15 -3.09 -1.53
N VAL A 143 -11.17 -3.20 -2.40
CA VAL A 143 -9.76 -3.41 -2.04
C VAL A 143 -8.97 -2.21 -2.54
N LEU A 144 -8.41 -1.44 -1.61
CA LEU A 144 -7.46 -0.38 -1.90
C LEU A 144 -6.06 -0.97 -2.04
N ALA A 145 -5.36 -0.62 -3.10
CA ALA A 145 -3.96 -0.97 -3.29
C ALA A 145 -3.13 0.26 -3.65
N ALA A 146 -1.89 0.29 -3.18
CA ALA A 146 -0.92 1.28 -3.56
C ALA A 146 -0.22 0.90 -4.87
N LYS A 147 -0.04 1.87 -5.76
CA LYS A 147 0.61 1.67 -7.06
C LYS A 147 2.14 1.70 -7.00
N ASN A 148 2.72 2.11 -5.86
CA ASN A 148 4.17 2.15 -5.66
C ASN A 148 4.56 2.00 -4.19
N ALA A 149 5.86 1.78 -3.96
CA ALA A 149 6.41 1.55 -2.62
C ALA A 149 6.38 2.78 -1.69
N TYR A 150 6.26 4.00 -2.25
CA TYR A 150 6.12 5.22 -1.46
C TYR A 150 4.71 5.37 -0.90
N ALA A 151 3.70 5.13 -1.73
CA ALA A 151 2.30 5.29 -1.35
C ALA A 151 1.81 4.22 -0.34
N ALA A 152 2.36 3.01 -0.38
CA ALA A 152 1.87 1.89 0.42
C ALA A 152 1.82 2.19 1.94
N PRO A 153 2.89 2.67 2.61
CA PRO A 153 2.84 3.00 4.03
C PRO A 153 1.95 4.20 4.34
N LEU A 154 1.85 5.18 3.42
CA LEU A 154 1.01 6.36 3.61
C LEU A 154 -0.48 6.01 3.62
N LEU A 155 -0.90 5.13 2.74
CA LEU A 155 -2.29 4.69 2.65
C LEU A 155 -2.67 3.74 3.78
N ALA A 156 -1.73 2.96 4.32
CA ALA A 156 -2.01 1.92 5.32
C ALA A 156 -2.57 2.47 6.65
N GLY A 157 -2.26 3.72 7.01
CA GLY A 157 -2.66 4.35 8.28
C GLY A 157 -4.02 5.04 8.27
N GLY A 158 -4.71 5.17 7.11
CA GLY A 158 -5.85 6.08 6.98
C GLY A 158 -7.14 5.47 6.43
N VAL A 159 -7.28 4.14 6.36
CA VAL A 159 -8.46 3.50 5.76
C VAL A 159 -9.57 3.29 6.78
N ALA A 160 -10.62 4.09 6.70
CA ALA A 160 -11.89 3.78 7.36
C ALA A 160 -12.61 2.64 6.62
N LYS A 161 -13.16 1.69 7.37
CA LYS A 161 -13.79 0.49 6.81
C LYS A 161 -15.24 0.39 7.27
N LEU A 162 -16.15 0.24 6.30
CA LEU A 162 -17.56 -0.05 6.54
C LEU A 162 -17.89 -1.40 5.90
N TYR A 163 -18.57 -2.26 6.68
CA TYR A 163 -19.01 -3.56 6.22
C TYR A 163 -20.52 -3.72 6.45
N TYR A 164 -21.18 -4.39 5.52
CA TYR A 164 -22.54 -4.84 5.66
C TYR A 164 -22.54 -6.36 5.78
N ALA A 165 -23.34 -6.88 6.69
CA ALA A 165 -23.48 -8.32 6.91
C ALA A 165 -24.93 -8.72 7.14
N ILE A 166 -25.29 -9.90 6.69
CA ILE A 166 -26.56 -10.55 7.02
C ILE A 166 -26.29 -11.49 8.18
N ALA A 167 -26.96 -11.25 9.31
CA ALA A 167 -26.84 -12.07 10.50
C ALA A 167 -28.01 -13.06 10.61
N GLN A 168 -27.74 -14.25 11.11
CA GLN A 168 -28.79 -15.22 11.45
C GLN A 168 -29.34 -14.91 12.85
N GLY A 169 -30.67 -14.87 12.97
CA GLY A 169 -31.36 -14.58 14.23
C GLY A 169 -31.75 -13.10 14.37
N ALA A 170 -32.21 -12.73 15.55
CA ALA A 170 -32.58 -11.36 15.88
C ALA A 170 -31.41 -10.65 16.55
N LEU A 171 -31.04 -9.50 16.03
CA LEU A 171 -30.11 -8.59 16.68
C LEU A 171 -30.87 -7.58 17.51
N PRO A 172 -30.35 -7.13 18.66
CA PRO A 172 -30.89 -6.00 19.37
C PRO A 172 -30.96 -4.76 18.45
N PRO A 173 -32.01 -3.96 18.52
CA PRO A 173 -32.07 -2.70 17.77
C PRO A 173 -31.05 -1.69 18.31
N GLY A 174 -30.50 -0.85 17.42
CA GLY A 174 -29.60 0.22 17.78
C GLY A 174 -28.13 -0.08 17.45
N GLU A 175 -27.27 0.78 17.95
CA GLU A 175 -25.82 0.69 17.79
C GLU A 175 -25.16 0.05 19.00
N GLY A 176 -24.04 -0.63 18.78
CA GLY A 176 -23.27 -1.24 19.85
C GLY A 176 -21.81 -1.45 19.44
N VAL A 177 -20.95 -1.66 20.43
CA VAL A 177 -19.53 -1.96 20.22
C VAL A 177 -19.26 -3.38 20.68
N ILE A 178 -18.62 -4.16 19.82
CA ILE A 178 -18.08 -5.48 20.16
C ILE A 178 -16.55 -5.31 20.22
N ASP A 179 -16.03 -5.18 21.45
CA ASP A 179 -14.60 -5.08 21.72
C ASP A 179 -14.17 -6.31 22.53
N ALA A 180 -14.04 -7.44 21.83
CA ALA A 180 -13.64 -8.70 22.43
C ALA A 180 -12.53 -9.34 21.59
N PRO A 181 -11.54 -10.01 22.24
CA PRO A 181 -10.48 -10.73 21.53
C PRO A 181 -11.05 -11.77 20.58
N ILE A 182 -10.45 -11.86 19.39
CA ILE A 182 -10.82 -12.87 18.37
C ILE A 182 -9.78 -14.00 18.45
N GLY A 183 -10.18 -15.18 18.89
CA GLY A 183 -9.36 -16.39 18.98
C GLY A 183 -9.70 -17.44 17.92
N ARG A 184 -8.81 -18.43 17.77
CA ARG A 184 -9.12 -19.66 17.03
C ARG A 184 -9.84 -20.63 17.95
N ARG A 185 -10.95 -21.17 17.49
CA ARG A 185 -11.61 -22.28 18.20
C ARG A 185 -10.81 -23.56 17.92
N GLY A 186 -10.40 -24.29 18.98
CA GLY A 186 -9.40 -25.35 18.89
C GLY A 186 -9.75 -26.56 18.01
N ASP A 187 -11.02 -26.72 17.64
CA ASP A 187 -11.57 -27.88 16.93
C ASP A 187 -12.26 -27.58 15.60
N LYS A 188 -12.33 -26.30 15.20
CA LYS A 188 -13.06 -25.89 13.98
C LYS A 188 -12.34 -24.79 13.21
N ILE A 189 -12.49 -24.85 11.87
CA ILE A 189 -12.09 -23.77 10.97
C ILE A 189 -13.04 -22.59 11.21
N GLY A 190 -12.55 -21.56 11.91
CA GLY A 190 -13.31 -20.34 12.18
C GLY A 190 -12.64 -19.52 13.27
N ARG A 191 -12.98 -18.23 13.32
CA ARG A 191 -12.61 -17.32 14.40
C ARG A 191 -13.85 -17.01 15.23
N ALA A 192 -13.73 -17.02 16.53
CA ALA A 192 -14.80 -16.63 17.45
C ALA A 192 -14.26 -15.60 18.44
N SER A 193 -15.10 -14.69 18.91
CA SER A 193 -14.73 -13.84 20.02
C SER A 193 -14.59 -14.72 21.27
N CYS A 194 -13.49 -14.54 22.02
CA CYS A 194 -13.36 -15.12 23.34
C CYS A 194 -14.24 -14.29 24.31
N ARG A 195 -15.13 -14.95 25.00
CA ARG A 195 -15.85 -14.36 26.15
C ARG A 195 -15.02 -14.51 27.39
#